data_e1b97994a0e37c7a0b9fe3880438f08f
#
_entry.id   e1b97994a0e37c7a0b9fe3880438f08f
#
_cell.length_a   1.000
_cell.length_b   1.000
_cell.length_c   1.000
_cell.angle_alpha   90.00
_cell.angle_beta   90.00
_cell.angle_gamma   90.00
#
_symmetry.space_group_name_H-M   'P 1'
#
loop_
_entity.id
_entity.type
_entity.pdbx_description
1 polymer ?
#
loop_
_entity_poly.entity_id
_entity_poly.type
_entity_poly.pdbx_seq_one_letter_code
_entity_poly.pdbx_strand_id
1 'polypeptide(L)'
;GPLTAYLHGLLVLISNSWYKYQMLTNVLLFLLSGSSMYFFLKKGKIVSQLRLPVSILYMTTYSIHYWTTRQGFSSWGAALLPLCLIPFIEMIMKKKINKFQLGICTALMVQTHLFSSLLLVLIYMPAFIFAYFQTDERKQLLSNLFLAVIIFFALTANVWFGFSVVYDGNEILTPFVNQTMSLNTINSNSYYWLLNPISLIFVLLFEFFHGIRRGKGYSALHKITLGMGTTFLILSTTIIPWSYLVNQGNALAELIQFPFRFFVPCTILFLFSFCMTLQDLNLKKHALFSRYLNLVVVASVIQVLGLISFSMYQWHQNDSFLQSGSYTIVQTGDDQKIRDSFFMPDLSISLELVEKPTPDYLPIYSLEEENKYKLYQELVIDRNIQFSKEVRDKKLIVHWRGQTNEPIGIPIIKYAGTQLVLNGSLLENQHIRLSSLGTINIPQTKGQNTLEVFYEEPPHFEFVFFFTIMSWILALLRSSWLLWKAKSKY
;
A
#
# COMPACT_ATOMS: atom_id res chain seq x y z
N GLY A 1 2.98 -0.21 5.11
CA GLY A 1 3.96 -0.88 5.96
C GLY A 1 5.10 0.06 6.38
N PRO A 2 5.93 -0.30 7.37
CA PRO A 2 6.96 0.58 7.94
C PRO A 2 7.98 1.10 6.91
N LEU A 3 8.46 0.24 6.01
CA LEU A 3 9.41 0.65 4.97
C LEU A 3 8.84 1.80 4.11
N THR A 4 7.58 1.69 3.72
CA THR A 4 6.92 2.75 2.94
C THR A 4 6.80 4.03 3.77
N ALA A 5 6.45 3.94 5.05
CA ALA A 5 6.36 5.10 5.94
C ALA A 5 7.71 5.82 6.07
N TYR A 6 8.80 5.09 6.32
CA TYR A 6 10.14 5.68 6.40
C TYR A 6 10.61 6.28 5.07
N LEU A 7 10.33 5.58 3.95
CA LEU A 7 10.67 6.10 2.61
C LEU A 7 9.94 7.43 2.34
N HIS A 8 8.64 7.49 2.62
CA HIS A 8 7.86 8.71 2.43
C HIS A 8 8.29 9.83 3.39
N GLY A 9 8.58 9.51 4.66
CA GLY A 9 9.16 10.46 5.61
C GLY A 9 10.46 11.07 5.10
N LEU A 10 11.38 10.25 4.57
CA LEU A 10 12.62 10.74 3.96
C LEU A 10 12.33 11.64 2.75
N LEU A 11 11.40 11.26 1.87
CA LEU A 11 11.05 12.06 0.70
C LEU A 11 10.39 13.39 1.09
N VAL A 12 9.60 13.44 2.15
CA VAL A 12 9.05 14.68 2.72
C VAL A 12 10.17 15.58 3.20
N LEU A 13 11.14 15.06 3.97
CA LEU A 13 12.26 15.83 4.50
C LEU A 13 13.12 16.48 3.41
N ILE A 14 13.29 15.86 2.25
CA ILE A 14 14.12 16.38 1.15
C ILE A 14 13.34 17.22 0.14
N SER A 15 12.02 17.19 0.16
CA SER A 15 11.18 17.81 -0.90
C SER A 15 10.94 19.30 -0.69
N ASN A 16 10.93 19.79 0.54
CA ASN A 16 10.63 21.20 0.91
C ASN A 16 9.28 21.74 0.41
N SER A 17 8.36 20.90 -0.11
CA SER A 17 6.96 21.25 -0.38
C SER A 17 6.19 19.98 -0.73
N TRP A 18 4.86 19.97 -0.49
CA TRP A 18 4.01 18.84 -0.85
C TRP A 18 3.98 18.56 -2.35
N TYR A 19 4.05 19.61 -3.18
CA TYR A 19 4.11 19.46 -4.63
C TYR A 19 5.37 18.72 -5.07
N LYS A 20 6.55 19.10 -4.58
CA LYS A 20 7.81 18.40 -4.90
C LYS A 20 7.82 16.97 -4.36
N TYR A 21 7.29 16.77 -3.15
CA TYR A 21 7.11 15.44 -2.60
C TYR A 21 6.26 14.54 -3.53
N GLN A 22 5.13 15.04 -4.01
CA GLN A 22 4.27 14.29 -4.93
C GLN A 22 4.99 13.98 -6.25
N MET A 23 5.76 14.92 -6.80
CA MET A 23 6.57 14.67 -7.99
C MET A 23 7.64 13.60 -7.76
N LEU A 24 8.42 13.70 -6.67
CA LEU A 24 9.48 12.74 -6.35
C LEU A 24 8.92 11.34 -6.13
N THR A 25 7.80 11.23 -5.41
CA THR A 25 7.15 9.94 -5.17
C THR A 25 6.64 9.30 -6.45
N ASN A 26 6.07 10.08 -7.38
CA ASN A 26 5.63 9.58 -8.68
C ASN A 26 6.80 9.08 -9.53
N VAL A 27 7.88 9.85 -9.64
CA VAL A 27 9.08 9.43 -10.39
C VAL A 27 9.65 8.13 -9.81
N LEU A 28 9.80 8.07 -8.50
CA LEU A 28 10.32 6.86 -7.83
C LEU A 28 9.40 5.66 -8.04
N LEU A 29 8.09 5.85 -7.93
CA LEU A 29 7.10 4.79 -8.13
C LEU A 29 7.15 4.23 -9.55
N PHE A 30 7.25 5.09 -10.58
CA PHE A 30 7.37 4.67 -11.97
C PHE A 30 8.68 3.91 -12.21
N LEU A 31 9.81 4.40 -11.71
CA LEU A 31 11.09 3.72 -11.82
C LEU A 31 11.07 2.33 -11.14
N LEU A 32 10.48 2.23 -9.95
CA LEU A 32 10.34 0.97 -9.23
C LEU A 32 9.44 0.00 -9.98
N SER A 33 8.28 0.43 -10.44
CA SER A 33 7.31 -0.44 -11.13
C SER A 33 7.87 -0.96 -12.46
N GLY A 34 8.47 -0.08 -13.27
CA GLY A 34 9.09 -0.47 -14.55
C GLY A 34 10.28 -1.39 -14.36
N SER A 35 11.17 -1.08 -13.42
CA SER A 35 12.33 -1.93 -13.10
C SER A 35 11.90 -3.30 -12.57
N SER A 36 10.96 -3.32 -11.65
CA SER A 36 10.39 -4.53 -11.05
C SER A 36 9.82 -5.45 -12.12
N MET A 37 9.00 -4.92 -13.03
CA MET A 37 8.43 -5.68 -14.15
C MET A 37 9.50 -6.15 -15.13
N TYR A 38 10.48 -5.32 -15.46
CA TYR A 38 11.58 -5.69 -16.34
C TYR A 38 12.38 -6.90 -15.80
N PHE A 39 12.74 -6.88 -14.51
CA PHE A 39 13.47 -7.98 -13.90
C PHE A 39 12.63 -9.26 -13.79
N PHE A 40 11.33 -9.13 -13.53
CA PHE A 40 10.40 -10.26 -13.52
C PHE A 40 10.32 -10.91 -14.90
N LEU A 41 10.12 -10.14 -15.97
CA LEU A 41 10.08 -10.62 -17.36
C LEU A 41 11.42 -11.25 -17.76
N LYS A 42 12.55 -10.65 -17.36
CA LYS A 42 13.90 -11.21 -17.60
C LYS A 42 14.05 -12.58 -16.94
N LYS A 43 13.58 -12.72 -15.69
CA LYS A 43 13.63 -13.99 -14.95
C LYS A 43 12.71 -15.05 -15.57
N GLY A 44 11.56 -14.65 -16.12
CA GLY A 44 10.66 -15.49 -16.89
C GLY A 44 11.18 -15.87 -18.28
N LYS A 45 12.45 -15.52 -18.63
CA LYS A 45 13.08 -15.77 -19.92
C LYS A 45 12.36 -15.15 -21.10
N ILE A 46 11.66 -14.06 -20.88
CA ILE A 46 11.07 -13.27 -21.98
C ILE A 46 12.18 -12.64 -22.79
N VAL A 47 12.01 -12.58 -24.11
CA VAL A 47 13.00 -12.00 -25.04
C VAL A 47 13.18 -10.50 -24.80
N SER A 48 14.38 -9.98 -25.03
CA SER A 48 14.75 -8.59 -24.71
C SER A 48 13.85 -7.55 -25.36
N GLN A 49 13.39 -7.81 -26.59
CA GLN A 49 12.53 -6.90 -27.35
C GLN A 49 11.17 -6.65 -26.71
N LEU A 50 10.65 -7.58 -25.88
CA LEU A 50 9.37 -7.45 -25.19
C LEU A 50 9.51 -6.86 -23.78
N ARG A 51 10.66 -7.01 -23.13
CA ARG A 51 10.83 -6.65 -21.72
C ARG A 51 10.57 -5.17 -21.47
N LEU A 52 11.28 -4.29 -22.19
CA LEU A 52 11.17 -2.85 -21.98
C LEU A 52 9.78 -2.30 -22.35
N PRO A 53 9.23 -2.59 -23.56
CA PRO A 53 7.89 -2.11 -23.92
C PRO A 53 6.81 -2.53 -22.92
N VAL A 54 6.78 -3.80 -22.50
CA VAL A 54 5.77 -4.28 -21.56
C VAL A 54 6.00 -3.75 -20.15
N SER A 55 7.24 -3.48 -19.75
CA SER A 55 7.52 -2.81 -18.47
C SER A 55 7.02 -1.37 -18.45
N ILE A 56 7.19 -0.63 -19.56
CA ILE A 56 6.63 0.71 -19.71
C ILE A 56 5.09 0.65 -19.74
N LEU A 57 4.51 -0.33 -20.45
CA LEU A 57 3.06 -0.54 -20.46
C LEU A 57 2.53 -0.79 -19.03
N TYR A 58 3.23 -1.57 -18.21
CA TYR A 58 2.87 -1.78 -16.81
C TYR A 58 2.89 -0.48 -16.01
N MET A 59 3.89 0.38 -16.21
CA MET A 59 3.97 1.70 -15.56
C MET A 59 2.75 2.57 -15.86
N THR A 60 2.12 2.41 -17.04
CA THR A 60 0.94 3.19 -17.46
C THR A 60 -0.38 2.64 -16.92
N THR A 61 -0.38 1.52 -16.19
CA THR A 61 -1.61 0.93 -15.67
C THR A 61 -2.17 1.71 -14.47
N TYR A 62 -3.47 1.70 -14.30
CA TYR A 62 -4.13 2.39 -13.18
C TYR A 62 -3.67 1.85 -11.81
N SER A 63 -3.26 0.61 -11.72
CA SER A 63 -2.66 0.02 -10.51
C SER A 63 -1.48 0.85 -9.98
N ILE A 64 -0.70 1.46 -10.85
CA ILE A 64 0.42 2.35 -10.50
C ILE A 64 -0.08 3.79 -10.32
N HIS A 65 -0.97 4.28 -11.22
CA HIS A 65 -1.51 5.64 -11.15
C HIS A 65 -2.49 5.89 -10.01
N TYR A 66 -2.91 4.86 -9.29
CA TYR A 66 -3.77 5.00 -8.12
C TYR A 66 -3.10 5.85 -7.02
N TRP A 67 -1.77 5.84 -6.92
CA TRP A 67 -1.02 6.78 -6.09
C TRP A 67 -1.18 8.22 -6.56
N THR A 68 -0.98 8.48 -7.84
CA THR A 68 -1.05 9.82 -8.43
C THR A 68 -2.43 10.45 -8.28
N THR A 69 -3.49 9.66 -8.46
CA THR A 69 -4.87 10.15 -8.52
C THR A 69 -5.60 10.10 -7.17
N ARG A 70 -5.21 9.19 -6.27
CA ARG A 70 -5.93 8.90 -5.02
C ARG A 70 -5.00 8.74 -3.81
N GLN A 71 -3.71 8.91 -3.98
CA GLN A 71 -2.68 8.61 -2.97
C GLN A 71 -2.83 7.20 -2.34
N GLY A 72 -3.24 6.23 -3.17
CA GLY A 72 -3.45 4.86 -2.73
C GLY A 72 -2.14 4.11 -2.50
N PHE A 73 -1.76 3.85 -1.25
CA PHE A 73 -0.53 3.13 -0.88
C PHE A 73 -0.42 1.73 -1.50
N SER A 74 -1.51 1.14 -1.97
CA SER A 74 -1.49 -0.13 -2.72
C SER A 74 -0.66 -0.08 -4.00
N SER A 75 -0.45 1.12 -4.60
CA SER A 75 0.42 1.28 -5.76
C SER A 75 1.88 0.95 -5.46
N TRP A 76 2.36 1.18 -4.23
CA TRP A 76 3.71 0.80 -3.82
C TRP A 76 3.87 -0.71 -3.73
N GLY A 77 2.83 -1.39 -3.21
CA GLY A 77 2.75 -2.85 -3.30
C GLY A 77 2.72 -3.34 -4.74
N ALA A 78 1.91 -2.73 -5.61
CA ALA A 78 1.84 -3.04 -7.03
C ALA A 78 3.21 -2.85 -7.72
N ALA A 79 3.94 -1.78 -7.41
CA ALA A 79 5.24 -1.51 -8.01
C ALA A 79 6.29 -2.60 -7.71
N LEU A 80 6.28 -3.16 -6.50
CA LEU A 80 7.24 -4.19 -6.09
C LEU A 80 6.75 -5.62 -6.35
N LEU A 81 5.46 -5.83 -6.54
CA LEU A 81 4.87 -7.15 -6.72
C LEU A 81 5.52 -7.96 -7.86
N PRO A 82 5.80 -7.41 -9.06
CA PRO A 82 6.48 -8.19 -10.10
C PRO A 82 7.84 -8.71 -9.66
N LEU A 83 8.65 -7.90 -8.98
CA LEU A 83 9.96 -8.34 -8.45
C LEU A 83 9.78 -9.47 -7.43
N CYS A 84 8.78 -9.33 -6.56
CA CYS A 84 8.47 -10.34 -5.55
C CYS A 84 7.83 -11.62 -6.14
N LEU A 85 7.39 -11.63 -7.40
CA LEU A 85 6.92 -12.83 -8.10
C LEU A 85 8.06 -13.68 -8.70
N ILE A 86 9.32 -13.29 -8.59
CA ILE A 86 10.45 -14.11 -9.07
C ILE A 86 10.47 -15.51 -8.43
N PRO A 87 10.24 -15.71 -7.11
CA PRO A 87 10.11 -17.04 -6.52
C PRO A 87 9.00 -17.91 -7.13
N PHE A 88 7.88 -17.31 -7.55
CA PHE A 88 6.80 -18.01 -8.26
C PHE A 88 7.31 -18.69 -9.55
N ILE A 89 8.09 -17.96 -10.37
CA ILE A 89 8.71 -18.51 -11.58
C ILE A 89 9.66 -19.65 -11.23
N GLU A 90 10.50 -19.47 -10.20
CA GLU A 90 11.49 -20.48 -9.81
C GLU A 90 10.84 -21.75 -9.28
N MET A 91 9.79 -21.66 -8.48
CA MET A 91 9.04 -22.81 -8.00
C MET A 91 8.48 -23.65 -9.15
N ILE A 92 7.93 -23.02 -10.18
CA ILE A 92 7.36 -23.76 -11.32
C ILE A 92 8.46 -24.30 -12.25
N MET A 93 9.46 -23.48 -12.62
CA MET A 93 10.46 -23.88 -13.59
C MET A 93 11.51 -24.84 -13.03
N LYS A 94 11.93 -24.65 -11.78
CA LYS A 94 13.01 -25.42 -11.13
C LYS A 94 12.48 -26.45 -10.14
N LYS A 95 11.19 -26.40 -9.77
CA LYS A 95 10.57 -27.25 -8.75
C LYS A 95 11.29 -27.19 -7.39
N LYS A 96 11.90 -26.02 -7.08
CA LYS A 96 12.71 -25.78 -5.88
C LYS A 96 12.37 -24.42 -5.28
N ILE A 97 12.58 -24.29 -3.98
CA ILE A 97 12.47 -23.02 -3.24
C ILE A 97 13.87 -22.49 -2.93
N ASN A 98 14.12 -21.26 -3.31
CA ASN A 98 15.23 -20.48 -2.77
C ASN A 98 14.75 -19.78 -1.49
N LYS A 99 15.15 -20.32 -0.34
CA LYS A 99 14.69 -19.86 0.99
C LYS A 99 14.95 -18.37 1.25
N PHE A 100 16.10 -17.86 0.81
CA PHE A 100 16.45 -16.44 0.99
C PHE A 100 15.58 -15.54 0.12
N GLN A 101 15.46 -15.88 -1.15
CA GLN A 101 14.66 -15.08 -2.09
C GLN A 101 13.19 -15.07 -1.70
N LEU A 102 12.62 -16.22 -1.32
CA LEU A 102 11.22 -16.31 -0.87
C LEU A 102 11.01 -15.49 0.40
N GLY A 103 11.85 -15.66 1.43
CA GLY A 103 11.76 -14.93 2.70
C GLY A 103 11.89 -13.43 2.52
N ILE A 104 12.91 -12.98 1.74
CA ILE A 104 13.14 -11.54 1.47
C ILE A 104 11.98 -10.93 0.69
N CYS A 105 11.48 -11.60 -0.38
CA CYS A 105 10.38 -11.07 -1.19
C CYS A 105 9.09 -10.94 -0.37
N THR A 106 8.77 -11.92 0.46
CA THR A 106 7.60 -11.88 1.32
C THR A 106 7.74 -10.79 2.40
N ALA A 107 8.92 -10.70 3.03
CA ALA A 107 9.21 -9.67 4.01
C ALA A 107 9.17 -8.25 3.43
N LEU A 108 9.76 -8.05 2.25
CA LEU A 108 9.73 -6.77 1.54
C LEU A 108 8.29 -6.33 1.27
N MET A 109 7.42 -7.27 0.89
CA MET A 109 6.02 -6.95 0.63
C MET A 109 5.26 -6.58 1.91
N VAL A 110 5.46 -7.28 3.03
CA VAL A 110 4.87 -6.94 4.34
C VAL A 110 5.35 -5.56 4.81
N GLN A 111 6.63 -5.28 4.70
CA GLN A 111 7.23 -3.99 5.05
C GLN A 111 6.71 -2.84 4.17
N THR A 112 6.24 -3.15 2.95
CA THR A 112 5.70 -2.16 2.01
C THR A 112 4.19 -1.99 2.14
N HIS A 113 3.42 -3.06 1.94
CA HIS A 113 1.95 -3.03 1.94
C HIS A 113 1.36 -4.39 2.32
N LEU A 114 0.76 -4.46 3.50
CA LEU A 114 0.32 -5.72 4.10
C LEU A 114 -0.68 -6.50 3.22
N PHE A 115 -1.69 -5.83 2.64
CA PHE A 115 -2.64 -6.51 1.76
C PHE A 115 -1.99 -7.08 0.49
N SER A 116 -1.00 -6.40 -0.09
CA SER A 116 -0.26 -6.92 -1.24
C SER A 116 0.56 -8.16 -0.88
N SER A 117 0.98 -8.31 0.38
CA SER A 117 1.65 -9.54 0.83
C SER A 117 0.69 -10.74 0.86
N LEU A 118 -0.57 -10.52 1.21
CA LEU A 118 -1.61 -11.55 1.10
C LEU A 118 -1.80 -11.99 -0.35
N LEU A 119 -1.91 -11.03 -1.29
CA LEU A 119 -2.01 -11.34 -2.73
C LEU A 119 -0.79 -12.14 -3.23
N LEU A 120 0.41 -11.76 -2.79
CA LEU A 120 1.64 -12.48 -3.13
C LEU A 120 1.62 -13.93 -2.65
N VAL A 121 1.20 -14.17 -1.40
CA VAL A 121 1.07 -15.53 -0.84
C VAL A 121 0.05 -16.34 -1.62
N LEU A 122 -1.10 -15.76 -1.96
CA LEU A 122 -2.12 -16.44 -2.79
C LEU A 122 -1.57 -16.88 -4.16
N ILE A 123 -0.64 -16.10 -4.75
CA ILE A 123 0.02 -16.49 -6.02
C ILE A 123 1.07 -17.58 -5.78
N TYR A 124 1.76 -17.56 -4.66
CA TYR A 124 2.75 -18.58 -4.34
C TYR A 124 2.15 -19.96 -4.08
N MET A 125 0.93 -20.04 -3.52
CA MET A 125 0.29 -21.31 -3.16
C MET A 125 0.19 -22.30 -4.32
N PRO A 126 -0.40 -21.99 -5.48
CA PRO A 126 -0.48 -22.94 -6.59
C PRO A 126 0.89 -23.28 -7.18
N ALA A 127 1.86 -22.36 -7.18
CA ALA A 127 3.22 -22.64 -7.61
C ALA A 127 3.94 -23.61 -6.66
N PHE A 128 3.75 -23.44 -5.35
CA PHE A 128 4.26 -24.36 -4.34
C PHE A 128 3.62 -25.75 -4.48
N ILE A 129 2.29 -25.82 -4.60
CA ILE A 129 1.55 -27.08 -4.79
C ILE A 129 2.07 -27.80 -6.03
N PHE A 130 2.22 -27.10 -7.15
CA PHE A 130 2.78 -27.65 -8.37
C PHE A 130 4.22 -28.18 -8.13
N ALA A 131 5.09 -27.38 -7.52
CA ALA A 131 6.46 -27.80 -7.23
C ALA A 131 6.53 -29.02 -6.33
N TYR A 132 5.68 -29.09 -5.29
CA TYR A 132 5.62 -30.20 -4.33
C TYR A 132 5.25 -31.53 -5.00
N PHE A 133 4.27 -31.51 -5.90
CA PHE A 133 3.87 -32.74 -6.61
C PHE A 133 4.79 -33.11 -7.76
N GLN A 134 5.58 -32.20 -8.28
CA GLN A 134 6.48 -32.41 -9.42
C GLN A 134 7.95 -32.62 -9.03
N THR A 135 8.31 -32.54 -7.74
CA THR A 135 9.67 -32.75 -7.26
C THR A 135 9.84 -34.08 -6.56
N ASP A 136 10.98 -34.71 -6.74
CA ASP A 136 11.40 -35.87 -5.95
C ASP A 136 12.02 -35.47 -4.60
N GLU A 137 12.46 -34.20 -4.46
CA GLU A 137 13.13 -33.64 -3.29
C GLU A 137 12.16 -32.95 -2.33
N ARG A 138 10.99 -33.57 -2.02
CA ARG A 138 9.91 -32.95 -1.21
C ARG A 138 10.36 -32.48 0.18
N LYS A 139 11.20 -33.30 0.87
CA LYS A 139 11.76 -32.95 2.19
C LYS A 139 12.60 -31.68 2.12
N GLN A 140 13.44 -31.55 1.09
CA GLN A 140 14.27 -30.37 0.87
C GLN A 140 13.41 -29.12 0.53
N LEU A 141 12.34 -29.30 -0.25
CA LEU A 141 11.41 -28.23 -0.57
C LEU A 141 10.73 -27.69 0.71
N LEU A 142 10.23 -28.58 1.58
CA LEU A 142 9.59 -28.22 2.86
C LEU A 142 10.60 -27.57 3.82
N SER A 143 11.82 -28.11 3.94
CA SER A 143 12.88 -27.52 4.74
C SER A 143 13.25 -26.10 4.28
N ASN A 144 13.33 -25.89 2.97
CA ASN A 144 13.61 -24.56 2.41
C ASN A 144 12.44 -23.60 2.64
N LEU A 145 11.18 -24.06 2.59
CA LEU A 145 10.02 -23.26 2.94
C LEU A 145 10.07 -22.85 4.42
N PHE A 146 10.32 -23.80 5.31
CA PHE A 146 10.45 -23.53 6.75
C PHE A 146 11.53 -22.48 7.05
N LEU A 147 12.71 -22.63 6.44
CA LEU A 147 13.78 -21.65 6.58
C LEU A 147 13.44 -20.28 5.97
N ALA A 148 12.66 -20.25 4.87
CA ALA A 148 12.15 -18.98 4.32
C ALA A 148 11.19 -18.28 5.28
N VAL A 149 10.34 -19.03 6.01
CA VAL A 149 9.47 -18.49 7.05
C VAL A 149 10.27 -17.91 8.21
N ILE A 150 11.34 -18.58 8.66
CA ILE A 150 12.23 -18.03 9.70
C ILE A 150 12.87 -16.71 9.24
N ILE A 151 13.40 -16.68 8.01
CA ILE A 151 13.98 -15.45 7.44
C ILE A 151 12.93 -14.35 7.35
N PHE A 152 11.72 -14.68 6.92
CA PHE A 152 10.59 -13.75 6.86
C PHE A 152 10.31 -13.11 8.22
N PHE A 153 10.16 -13.91 9.29
CA PHE A 153 9.89 -13.38 10.63
C PHE A 153 11.05 -12.55 11.18
N ALA A 154 12.30 -12.92 10.90
CA ALA A 154 13.45 -12.11 11.29
C ALA A 154 13.46 -10.74 10.60
N LEU A 155 13.09 -10.68 9.32
CA LEU A 155 13.05 -9.44 8.53
C LEU A 155 11.79 -8.58 8.79
N THR A 156 10.81 -9.11 9.48
CA THR A 156 9.53 -8.43 9.78
C THR A 156 9.23 -8.36 11.28
N ALA A 157 10.22 -8.64 12.15
CA ALA A 157 10.02 -8.67 13.59
C ALA A 157 9.44 -7.36 14.13
N ASN A 158 9.88 -6.21 13.62
CA ASN A 158 9.34 -4.89 13.94
C ASN A 158 7.83 -4.76 13.65
N VAL A 159 7.33 -5.40 12.60
CA VAL A 159 5.90 -5.33 12.23
C VAL A 159 5.06 -6.10 13.24
N TRP A 160 5.44 -7.33 13.54
CA TRP A 160 4.71 -8.20 14.46
C TRP A 160 4.76 -7.70 15.90
N PHE A 161 5.93 -7.20 16.32
CA PHE A 161 6.08 -6.55 17.60
C PHE A 161 5.21 -5.29 17.70
N GLY A 162 5.21 -4.44 16.66
CA GLY A 162 4.35 -3.26 16.61
C GLY A 162 2.86 -3.61 16.70
N PHE A 163 2.40 -4.66 16.03
CA PHE A 163 1.03 -5.15 16.20
C PHE A 163 0.77 -5.61 17.63
N SER A 164 1.64 -6.42 18.22
CA SER A 164 1.44 -6.89 19.59
C SER A 164 1.32 -5.72 20.58
N VAL A 165 2.15 -4.70 20.45
CA VAL A 165 2.12 -3.50 21.31
C VAL A 165 0.83 -2.69 21.15
N VAL A 166 0.35 -2.53 19.91
CA VAL A 166 -0.88 -1.75 19.64
C VAL A 166 -2.11 -2.47 20.18
N TYR A 167 -2.16 -3.81 20.06
CA TYR A 167 -3.29 -4.62 20.54
C TYR A 167 -3.17 -5.01 22.01
N ASP A 168 -2.00 -4.82 22.64
CA ASP A 168 -1.81 -5.04 24.06
C ASP A 168 -2.36 -3.84 24.87
N GLY A 169 -3.37 -4.10 25.69
CA GLY A 169 -4.01 -3.07 26.50
C GLY A 169 -4.91 -2.08 25.76
N ASN A 170 -5.12 -2.25 24.43
CA ASN A 170 -6.06 -1.44 23.68
C ASN A 170 -7.05 -2.33 22.92
N GLU A 171 -8.32 -2.03 23.04
CA GLU A 171 -9.32 -2.50 22.09
C GLU A 171 -9.32 -1.56 20.87
N ILE A 172 -8.91 -2.07 19.72
CA ILE A 172 -8.74 -1.25 18.51
C ILE A 172 -9.99 -1.34 17.64
N LEU A 173 -10.41 -0.18 17.15
CA LEU A 173 -11.54 -0.07 16.23
C LEU A 173 -11.34 -0.99 15.03
N THR A 174 -12.35 -1.80 14.72
CA THR A 174 -12.33 -2.63 13.52
C THR A 174 -12.16 -1.78 12.27
N PRO A 175 -11.37 -2.22 11.29
CA PRO A 175 -11.24 -1.53 10.03
C PRO A 175 -12.61 -1.29 9.38
N PHE A 176 -12.69 -0.27 8.52
CA PHE A 176 -13.91 0.04 7.79
C PHE A 176 -14.45 -1.19 7.05
N VAL A 177 -15.67 -1.59 7.37
CA VAL A 177 -16.39 -2.66 6.67
C VAL A 177 -17.16 -2.06 5.50
N ASN A 178 -16.77 -2.43 4.28
CA ASN A 178 -17.39 -1.92 3.07
C ASN A 178 -18.66 -2.71 2.72
N GLN A 179 -19.83 -2.23 3.12
CA GLN A 179 -21.12 -2.86 2.84
C GLN A 179 -21.49 -2.84 1.34
N THR A 180 -20.91 -1.92 0.59
CA THR A 180 -21.18 -1.73 -0.85
C THR A 180 -20.01 -2.19 -1.72
N MET A 181 -19.39 -3.33 -1.39
CA MET A 181 -18.20 -3.83 -2.10
C MET A 181 -18.41 -4.01 -3.61
N SER A 182 -19.64 -4.28 -4.06
CA SER A 182 -19.96 -4.38 -5.50
C SER A 182 -19.64 -3.11 -6.28
N LEU A 183 -19.73 -1.94 -5.67
CA LEU A 183 -19.36 -0.66 -6.28
C LEU A 183 -17.83 -0.52 -6.44
N ASN A 184 -17.06 -1.30 -5.70
CA ASN A 184 -15.59 -1.30 -5.69
C ASN A 184 -15.00 -2.51 -6.44
N THR A 185 -15.78 -3.14 -7.30
CA THR A 185 -15.33 -4.13 -8.29
C THR A 185 -15.00 -3.47 -9.62
N ILE A 186 -14.40 -4.21 -10.56
CA ILE A 186 -14.23 -3.76 -11.93
C ILE A 186 -15.59 -3.80 -12.63
N ASN A 187 -16.22 -2.64 -12.79
CA ASN A 187 -17.55 -2.46 -13.38
C ASN A 187 -17.64 -1.13 -14.16
N SER A 188 -18.84 -0.74 -14.58
CA SER A 188 -19.05 0.51 -15.34
C SER A 188 -18.62 1.79 -14.59
N ASN A 189 -18.65 1.79 -13.26
CA ASN A 189 -18.26 2.96 -12.44
C ASN A 189 -16.75 3.02 -12.20
N SER A 190 -16.05 1.91 -12.40
CA SER A 190 -14.60 1.77 -12.20
C SER A 190 -13.86 1.31 -13.48
N TYR A 191 -14.44 1.62 -14.64
CA TYR A 191 -13.90 1.29 -15.96
C TYR A 191 -12.44 1.74 -16.16
N TYR A 192 -12.00 2.76 -15.47
CA TYR A 192 -10.64 3.29 -15.52
C TYR A 192 -9.56 2.27 -15.13
N TRP A 193 -9.87 1.25 -14.35
CA TRP A 193 -8.95 0.13 -14.11
C TRP A 193 -8.60 -0.65 -15.36
N LEU A 194 -9.58 -0.82 -16.27
CA LEU A 194 -9.42 -1.52 -17.55
C LEU A 194 -8.91 -0.62 -18.66
N LEU A 195 -9.38 0.63 -18.69
CA LEU A 195 -9.17 1.53 -19.82
C LEU A 195 -8.00 2.51 -19.61
N ASN A 196 -7.32 2.45 -18.49
CA ASN A 196 -6.11 3.23 -18.25
C ASN A 196 -4.89 2.31 -18.06
N PRO A 197 -4.20 1.99 -19.15
CA PRO A 197 -4.42 2.40 -20.55
C PRO A 197 -5.44 1.50 -21.29
N ILE A 198 -6.05 2.03 -22.36
CA ILE A 198 -6.99 1.26 -23.21
C ILE A 198 -6.35 -0.01 -23.78
N SER A 199 -5.05 0.01 -24.07
CA SER A 199 -4.29 -1.15 -24.56
C SER A 199 -4.37 -2.37 -23.64
N LEU A 200 -4.62 -2.17 -22.34
CA LEU A 200 -4.72 -3.28 -21.37
C LEU A 200 -5.92 -4.19 -21.66
N ILE A 201 -7.07 -3.63 -22.06
CA ILE A 201 -8.24 -4.46 -22.39
C ILE A 201 -7.98 -5.36 -23.59
N PHE A 202 -7.22 -4.87 -24.59
CA PHE A 202 -6.84 -5.69 -25.73
C PHE A 202 -5.91 -6.84 -25.33
N VAL A 203 -4.97 -6.60 -24.40
CA VAL A 203 -4.12 -7.65 -23.85
C VAL A 203 -4.96 -8.71 -23.14
N LEU A 204 -5.90 -8.31 -22.29
CA LEU A 204 -6.76 -9.22 -21.54
C LEU A 204 -7.63 -10.05 -22.48
N LEU A 205 -8.30 -9.44 -23.45
CA LEU A 205 -9.14 -10.14 -24.42
C LEU A 205 -8.31 -11.08 -25.30
N PHE A 206 -7.17 -10.62 -25.80
CA PHE A 206 -6.27 -11.44 -26.62
C PHE A 206 -5.84 -12.71 -25.86
N GLU A 207 -5.34 -12.57 -24.65
CA GLU A 207 -4.89 -13.69 -23.82
C GLU A 207 -6.04 -14.65 -23.47
N PHE A 208 -7.20 -14.13 -23.15
CA PHE A 208 -8.37 -14.93 -22.84
C PHE A 208 -8.78 -15.80 -24.05
N PHE A 209 -8.98 -15.19 -25.22
CA PHE A 209 -9.37 -15.95 -26.43
C PHE A 209 -8.26 -16.87 -26.94
N HIS A 210 -7.00 -16.45 -26.88
CA HIS A 210 -5.87 -17.28 -27.26
C HIS A 210 -5.72 -18.47 -26.32
N GLY A 211 -5.89 -18.24 -25.00
CA GLY A 211 -5.87 -19.29 -23.99
C GLY A 211 -6.94 -20.36 -24.18
N ILE A 212 -8.17 -19.98 -24.53
CA ILE A 212 -9.26 -20.91 -24.84
C ILE A 212 -8.89 -21.78 -26.08
N ARG A 213 -8.34 -21.16 -27.11
CA ARG A 213 -8.04 -21.87 -28.39
C ARG A 213 -6.77 -22.71 -28.33
N ARG A 214 -5.72 -22.25 -27.68
CA ARG A 214 -4.38 -22.83 -27.74
C ARG A 214 -3.79 -23.23 -26.38
N GLY A 215 -4.49 -23.00 -25.27
CA GLY A 215 -3.99 -23.18 -23.91
C GLY A 215 -3.58 -24.63 -23.57
N LYS A 216 -4.12 -25.65 -24.30
CA LYS A 216 -3.69 -27.05 -24.11
C LYS A 216 -2.20 -27.23 -24.37
N GLY A 217 -1.63 -26.52 -25.34
CA GLY A 217 -0.22 -26.55 -25.71
C GLY A 217 0.72 -25.71 -24.83
N TYR A 218 0.19 -24.93 -23.91
CA TYR A 218 0.99 -24.06 -23.04
C TYR A 218 1.88 -24.85 -22.07
N SER A 219 3.04 -24.28 -21.74
CA SER A 219 3.89 -24.76 -20.66
C SER A 219 3.19 -24.69 -19.30
N ALA A 220 3.67 -25.44 -18.31
CA ALA A 220 3.13 -25.38 -16.94
C ALA A 220 3.16 -23.95 -16.36
N LEU A 221 4.25 -23.22 -16.57
CA LEU A 221 4.37 -21.82 -16.15
C LEU A 221 3.27 -20.97 -16.79
N HIS A 222 3.07 -21.09 -18.08
CA HIS A 222 2.07 -20.32 -18.82
C HIS A 222 0.63 -20.66 -18.33
N LYS A 223 0.31 -21.96 -18.19
CA LYS A 223 -1.01 -22.41 -17.69
C LYS A 223 -1.32 -21.87 -16.30
N ILE A 224 -0.37 -21.99 -15.36
CA ILE A 224 -0.54 -21.52 -13.99
C ILE A 224 -0.65 -19.99 -13.97
N THR A 225 0.17 -19.29 -14.73
CA THR A 225 0.14 -17.82 -14.83
C THR A 225 -1.22 -17.34 -15.35
N LEU A 226 -1.69 -17.89 -16.47
CA LEU A 226 -2.98 -17.51 -17.06
C LEU A 226 -4.16 -17.90 -16.17
N GLY A 227 -4.12 -19.08 -15.57
CA GLY A 227 -5.14 -19.57 -14.63
C GLY A 227 -5.25 -18.64 -13.41
N MET A 228 -4.12 -18.28 -12.80
CA MET A 228 -4.11 -17.35 -11.68
C MET A 228 -4.57 -15.95 -12.08
N GLY A 229 -4.10 -15.45 -13.23
CA GLY A 229 -4.56 -14.17 -13.77
C GLY A 229 -6.08 -14.13 -13.94
N THR A 230 -6.67 -15.20 -14.51
CA THR A 230 -8.12 -15.35 -14.69
C THR A 230 -8.84 -15.43 -13.34
N THR A 231 -8.30 -16.17 -12.37
CA THR A 231 -8.86 -16.24 -11.01
C THR A 231 -8.92 -14.85 -10.39
N PHE A 232 -7.84 -14.08 -10.45
CA PHE A 232 -7.81 -12.72 -9.93
C PHE A 232 -8.72 -11.75 -10.70
N LEU A 233 -8.89 -11.97 -12.01
CA LEU A 233 -9.88 -11.21 -12.80
C LEU A 233 -11.30 -11.48 -12.27
N ILE A 234 -11.68 -12.72 -12.06
CA ILE A 234 -13.00 -13.11 -11.52
C ILE A 234 -13.18 -12.50 -10.12
N LEU A 235 -12.18 -12.62 -9.23
CA LEU A 235 -12.23 -12.05 -7.89
C LEU A 235 -12.35 -10.52 -7.90
N SER A 236 -11.89 -9.84 -8.93
CA SER A 236 -12.01 -8.39 -9.05
C SER A 236 -13.36 -7.89 -9.55
N THR A 237 -14.27 -8.79 -9.97
CA THR A 237 -15.57 -8.47 -10.58
C THR A 237 -16.75 -8.75 -9.66
N THR A 238 -17.94 -8.38 -10.13
CA THR A 238 -19.23 -8.68 -9.48
C THR A 238 -19.70 -10.13 -9.65
N ILE A 239 -18.97 -10.99 -10.40
CA ILE A 239 -19.23 -12.43 -10.48
C ILE A 239 -19.22 -13.04 -9.07
N ILE A 240 -18.31 -12.58 -8.22
CA ILE A 240 -18.33 -12.91 -6.80
C ILE A 240 -19.30 -11.94 -6.10
N PRO A 241 -20.30 -12.43 -5.36
CA PRO A 241 -21.30 -11.58 -4.72
C PRO A 241 -20.76 -10.95 -3.41
N TRP A 242 -19.74 -10.09 -3.53
CA TRP A 242 -18.99 -9.53 -2.41
C TRP A 242 -19.87 -8.85 -1.37
N SER A 243 -20.81 -7.98 -1.79
CA SER A 243 -21.70 -7.29 -0.87
C SER A 243 -22.60 -8.27 -0.10
N TYR A 244 -23.06 -9.34 -0.74
CA TYR A 244 -23.82 -10.39 -0.05
C TYR A 244 -22.97 -11.10 1.02
N LEU A 245 -21.71 -11.46 0.69
CA LEU A 245 -20.81 -12.12 1.64
C LEU A 245 -20.52 -11.24 2.86
N VAL A 246 -20.30 -9.94 2.67
CA VAL A 246 -20.09 -8.98 3.78
C VAL A 246 -21.36 -8.83 4.63
N ASN A 247 -22.52 -8.72 3.99
CA ASN A 247 -23.80 -8.61 4.72
C ASN A 247 -24.14 -9.87 5.53
N GLN A 248 -23.53 -11.01 5.19
CA GLN A 248 -23.60 -12.24 5.99
C GLN A 248 -22.52 -12.35 7.08
N GLY A 249 -21.74 -11.30 7.31
CA GLY A 249 -20.66 -11.27 8.31
C GLY A 249 -19.46 -12.16 7.96
N ASN A 250 -19.17 -12.36 6.65
CA ASN A 250 -18.02 -13.16 6.25
C ASN A 250 -16.72 -12.40 6.47
N ALA A 251 -15.94 -12.77 7.49
CA ALA A 251 -14.72 -12.08 7.90
C ALA A 251 -13.66 -11.97 6.78
N LEU A 252 -13.57 -12.95 5.87
CA LEU A 252 -12.64 -12.86 4.74
C LEU A 252 -13.08 -11.80 3.73
N ALA A 253 -14.38 -11.67 3.47
CA ALA A 253 -14.90 -10.64 2.59
C ALA A 253 -14.70 -9.24 3.22
N GLU A 254 -14.97 -9.10 4.52
CA GLU A 254 -14.74 -7.86 5.26
C GLU A 254 -13.27 -7.41 5.21
N LEU A 255 -12.32 -8.36 5.34
CA LEU A 255 -10.89 -8.08 5.25
C LEU A 255 -10.46 -7.56 3.87
N ILE A 256 -11.11 -8.00 2.79
CA ILE A 256 -10.78 -7.58 1.42
C ILE A 256 -11.15 -6.12 1.18
N GLN A 257 -12.27 -5.64 1.70
CA GLN A 257 -12.82 -4.28 1.61
C GLN A 257 -13.07 -3.79 0.16
N PHE A 258 -12.11 -3.96 -0.75
CA PHE A 258 -12.12 -3.42 -2.11
C PHE A 258 -11.68 -4.48 -3.12
N PRO A 259 -12.60 -5.19 -3.80
CA PRO A 259 -12.29 -6.25 -4.76
C PRO A 259 -11.41 -5.81 -5.94
N PHE A 260 -11.42 -4.53 -6.34
CA PHE A 260 -10.52 -4.04 -7.38
C PHE A 260 -9.03 -4.28 -7.06
N ARG A 261 -8.67 -4.49 -5.78
CA ARG A 261 -7.29 -4.82 -5.38
C ARG A 261 -6.77 -6.11 -6.04
N PHE A 262 -7.67 -7.06 -6.35
CA PHE A 262 -7.32 -8.28 -7.07
C PHE A 262 -6.93 -8.01 -8.54
N PHE A 263 -7.29 -6.85 -9.08
CA PHE A 263 -6.92 -6.49 -10.44
C PHE A 263 -5.43 -6.16 -10.59
N VAL A 264 -4.73 -5.84 -9.50
CA VAL A 264 -3.28 -5.63 -9.50
C VAL A 264 -2.51 -6.88 -9.94
N PRO A 265 -2.60 -8.04 -9.24
CA PRO A 265 -1.96 -9.26 -9.70
C PRO A 265 -2.52 -9.78 -11.02
N CYS A 266 -3.81 -9.60 -11.30
CA CYS A 266 -4.40 -9.89 -12.61
C CYS A 266 -3.60 -9.22 -13.73
N THR A 267 -3.40 -7.91 -13.66
CA THR A 267 -2.67 -7.12 -14.65
C THR A 267 -1.25 -7.65 -14.89
N ILE A 268 -0.51 -7.92 -13.82
CA ILE A 268 0.87 -8.43 -13.90
C ILE A 268 0.93 -9.79 -14.59
N LEU A 269 0.06 -10.70 -14.16
CA LEU A 269 0.04 -12.07 -14.68
C LEU A 269 -0.43 -12.13 -16.13
N PHE A 270 -1.42 -11.32 -16.51
CA PHE A 270 -1.83 -11.22 -17.92
C PHE A 270 -0.76 -10.61 -18.83
N LEU A 271 -0.06 -9.56 -18.39
CA LEU A 271 1.06 -9.00 -19.15
C LEU A 271 2.21 -10.00 -19.31
N PHE A 272 2.48 -10.81 -18.29
CA PHE A 272 3.48 -11.86 -18.37
C PHE A 272 3.04 -13.00 -19.30
N SER A 273 1.77 -13.45 -19.22
CA SER A 273 1.17 -14.43 -20.13
C SER A 273 1.23 -13.94 -21.57
N PHE A 274 0.86 -12.68 -21.81
CA PHE A 274 0.93 -12.03 -23.12
C PHE A 274 2.34 -12.07 -23.71
N CYS A 275 3.36 -11.79 -22.92
CA CYS A 275 4.75 -11.93 -23.37
C CYS A 275 5.09 -13.37 -23.78
N MET A 276 4.63 -14.37 -23.02
CA MET A 276 4.87 -15.78 -23.33
C MET A 276 4.14 -16.18 -24.63
N THR A 277 2.88 -15.78 -24.79
CA THR A 277 2.11 -16.02 -26.03
C THR A 277 2.78 -15.39 -27.27
N LEU A 278 3.20 -14.13 -27.17
CA LEU A 278 3.91 -13.46 -28.26
C LEU A 278 5.22 -14.15 -28.63
N GLN A 279 5.91 -14.68 -27.65
CA GLN A 279 7.16 -15.43 -27.84
C GLN A 279 6.91 -16.76 -28.54
N ASP A 280 5.86 -17.50 -28.16
CA ASP A 280 5.46 -18.78 -28.75
C ASP A 280 4.98 -18.60 -30.19
N LEU A 281 4.27 -17.51 -30.49
CA LEU A 281 3.84 -17.18 -31.86
C LEU A 281 4.99 -16.73 -32.79
N ASN A 282 6.23 -16.64 -32.26
CA ASN A 282 7.42 -16.21 -33.03
C ASN A 282 7.30 -14.81 -33.67
N LEU A 283 6.37 -13.98 -33.20
CA LEU A 283 6.10 -12.64 -33.72
C LEU A 283 7.30 -11.70 -33.58
N LYS A 284 8.26 -12.05 -32.75
CA LYS A 284 9.55 -11.36 -32.59
C LYS A 284 10.38 -11.24 -33.88
N LYS A 285 10.14 -12.12 -34.88
CA LYS A 285 10.85 -12.08 -36.19
C LYS A 285 10.29 -10.99 -37.11
N HIS A 286 9.15 -10.44 -36.80
CA HIS A 286 8.52 -9.39 -37.63
C HIS A 286 8.88 -8.01 -37.04
N ALA A 287 9.78 -7.28 -37.73
CA ALA A 287 10.11 -5.89 -37.36
C ALA A 287 8.87 -4.99 -37.26
N LEU A 288 7.85 -5.27 -38.07
CA LEU A 288 6.55 -4.59 -38.02
C LEU A 288 5.86 -4.77 -36.66
N PHE A 289 5.85 -5.97 -36.09
CA PHE A 289 5.22 -6.24 -34.81
C PHE A 289 5.87 -5.43 -33.68
N SER A 290 7.22 -5.39 -33.64
CA SER A 290 7.94 -4.56 -32.66
C SER A 290 7.59 -3.08 -32.78
N ARG A 291 7.41 -2.58 -34.00
CA ARG A 291 6.98 -1.19 -34.23
C ARG A 291 5.55 -0.95 -33.72
N TYR A 292 4.60 -1.85 -34.00
CA TYR A 292 3.24 -1.73 -33.47
C TYR A 292 3.19 -1.78 -31.95
N LEU A 293 3.93 -2.69 -31.32
CA LEU A 293 4.00 -2.75 -29.85
C LEU A 293 4.55 -1.43 -29.27
N ASN A 294 5.60 -0.88 -29.86
CA ASN A 294 6.16 0.41 -29.43
C ASN A 294 5.15 1.55 -29.62
N LEU A 295 4.39 1.57 -30.71
CA LEU A 295 3.33 2.55 -30.92
C LEU A 295 2.23 2.44 -29.87
N VAL A 296 1.81 1.22 -29.52
CA VAL A 296 0.83 0.98 -28.45
C VAL A 296 1.35 1.50 -27.11
N VAL A 297 2.61 1.26 -26.80
CA VAL A 297 3.25 1.76 -25.56
C VAL A 297 3.30 3.29 -25.55
N VAL A 298 3.73 3.91 -26.65
CA VAL A 298 3.76 5.38 -26.78
C VAL A 298 2.36 5.97 -26.61
N ALA A 299 1.35 5.39 -27.28
CA ALA A 299 -0.05 5.81 -27.14
C ALA A 299 -0.53 5.69 -25.68
N SER A 300 -0.16 4.61 -24.99
CA SER A 300 -0.50 4.41 -23.56
C SER A 300 0.15 5.45 -22.66
N VAL A 301 1.42 5.82 -22.94
CA VAL A 301 2.12 6.90 -22.20
C VAL A 301 1.43 8.24 -22.47
N ILE A 302 1.11 8.56 -23.73
CA ILE A 302 0.40 9.80 -24.08
C ILE A 302 -0.97 9.85 -23.40
N GLN A 303 -1.71 8.75 -23.37
CA GLN A 303 -3.01 8.68 -22.69
C GLN A 303 -2.85 9.04 -21.21
N VAL A 304 -1.88 8.46 -20.51
CA VAL A 304 -1.66 8.71 -19.07
C VAL A 304 -1.19 10.15 -18.82
N LEU A 305 -0.26 10.65 -19.62
CA LEU A 305 0.17 12.04 -19.52
C LEU A 305 -1.00 13.00 -19.77
N GLY A 306 -1.88 12.69 -20.74
CA GLY A 306 -3.10 13.43 -20.99
C GLY A 306 -4.05 13.44 -19.77
N LEU A 307 -4.24 12.30 -19.11
CA LEU A 307 -5.08 12.21 -17.91
C LEU A 307 -4.49 13.01 -16.73
N ILE A 308 -3.18 12.93 -16.51
CA ILE A 308 -2.50 13.70 -15.46
C ILE A 308 -2.63 15.20 -15.77
N SER A 309 -2.34 15.61 -17.01
CA SER A 309 -2.43 17.01 -17.43
C SER A 309 -3.85 17.56 -17.31
N PHE A 310 -4.86 16.74 -17.64
CA PHE A 310 -6.27 17.10 -17.46
C PHE A 310 -6.65 17.27 -15.98
N SER A 311 -6.18 16.37 -15.12
CA SER A 311 -6.40 16.48 -13.66
C SER A 311 -5.74 17.73 -13.09
N MET A 312 -4.51 18.07 -13.55
CA MET A 312 -3.83 19.31 -13.16
C MET A 312 -4.58 20.55 -13.67
N TYR A 313 -5.08 20.53 -14.89
CA TYR A 313 -5.89 21.60 -15.43
C TYR A 313 -7.18 21.80 -14.61
N GLN A 314 -7.90 20.73 -14.29
CA GLN A 314 -9.09 20.81 -13.43
C GLN A 314 -8.76 21.37 -12.04
N TRP A 315 -7.64 20.97 -11.46
CA TRP A 315 -7.20 21.49 -10.16
C TRP A 315 -6.94 22.99 -10.18
N HIS A 316 -6.52 23.54 -11.32
CA HIS A 316 -6.32 24.99 -11.50
C HIS A 316 -7.61 25.76 -11.77
N GLN A 317 -8.60 25.14 -12.44
CA GLN A 317 -9.76 25.85 -12.93
C GLN A 317 -11.00 25.68 -12.06
N ASN A 318 -11.02 24.66 -11.19
CA ASN A 318 -12.25 24.27 -10.53
C ASN A 318 -12.09 24.31 -9.01
N ASP A 319 -12.71 25.32 -8.40
CA ASP A 319 -12.69 25.55 -6.94
C ASP A 319 -13.39 24.39 -6.19
N SER A 320 -14.45 23.80 -6.75
CA SER A 320 -15.15 22.67 -6.15
C SER A 320 -14.33 21.37 -6.11
N PHE A 321 -13.22 21.28 -6.85
CA PHE A 321 -12.35 20.10 -6.86
C PHE A 321 -11.71 19.81 -5.49
N LEU A 322 -11.32 20.84 -4.76
CA LEU A 322 -10.77 20.73 -3.41
C LEU A 322 -11.84 20.34 -2.37
N GLN A 323 -13.10 20.64 -2.65
CA GLN A 323 -14.24 20.41 -1.75
C GLN A 323 -14.98 19.10 -2.05
N SER A 324 -14.62 18.38 -3.11
CA SER A 324 -15.36 17.20 -3.60
C SER A 324 -15.19 15.92 -2.78
N GLY A 325 -14.29 15.89 -1.81
CA GLY A 325 -14.04 14.72 -0.98
C GLY A 325 -14.96 14.63 0.22
N SER A 326 -15.76 13.58 0.33
CA SER A 326 -16.74 13.37 1.41
C SER A 326 -16.15 13.32 2.82
N TYR A 327 -14.83 13.30 2.97
CA TYR A 327 -14.12 13.29 4.26
C TYR A 327 -12.94 14.28 4.28
N THR A 328 -13.04 15.34 3.49
CA THR A 328 -12.03 16.42 3.50
C THR A 328 -12.68 17.66 4.11
N ILE A 329 -12.05 18.22 5.13
CA ILE A 329 -12.48 19.40 5.84
C ILE A 329 -11.57 20.54 5.40
N VAL A 330 -12.16 21.60 4.90
CA VAL A 330 -11.46 22.77 4.40
C VAL A 330 -11.71 23.92 5.35
N GLN A 331 -10.65 24.49 5.93
CA GLN A 331 -10.74 25.54 6.95
C GLN A 331 -10.89 26.97 6.38
N THR A 332 -10.87 27.11 5.06
CA THR A 332 -11.05 28.41 4.39
C THR A 332 -11.82 28.25 3.08
N GLY A 333 -12.58 29.27 2.69
CA GLY A 333 -13.21 29.35 1.36
C GLY A 333 -12.29 29.90 0.26
N ASP A 334 -11.03 30.20 0.56
CA ASP A 334 -10.05 30.69 -0.40
C ASP A 334 -9.26 29.53 -1.03
N ASP A 335 -9.77 29.04 -2.15
CA ASP A 335 -9.16 27.93 -2.87
C ASP A 335 -7.76 28.26 -3.41
N GLN A 336 -7.49 29.54 -3.72
CA GLN A 336 -6.15 29.93 -4.17
C GLN A 336 -5.14 29.81 -3.02
N LYS A 337 -5.51 30.24 -1.82
CA LYS A 337 -4.68 30.09 -0.62
C LYS A 337 -4.37 28.61 -0.34
N ILE A 338 -5.35 27.73 -0.51
CA ILE A 338 -5.14 26.30 -0.36
C ILE A 338 -4.15 25.79 -1.40
N ARG A 339 -4.34 26.11 -2.69
CA ARG A 339 -3.43 25.69 -3.76
C ARG A 339 -2.01 26.15 -3.51
N ASP A 340 -1.83 27.43 -3.18
CA ASP A 340 -0.51 28.02 -2.95
C ASP A 340 0.21 27.37 -1.77
N SER A 341 -0.51 26.95 -0.73
CA SER A 341 0.07 26.30 0.45
C SER A 341 0.82 25.02 0.13
N PHE A 342 0.40 24.27 -0.89
CA PHE A 342 1.07 23.02 -1.31
C PHE A 342 2.44 23.26 -1.97
N PHE A 343 2.74 24.49 -2.38
CA PHE A 343 4.04 24.89 -2.95
C PHE A 343 4.97 25.53 -1.91
N MET A 344 4.46 25.86 -0.73
CA MET A 344 5.23 26.52 0.33
C MET A 344 6.24 25.57 0.99
N PRO A 345 7.38 26.09 1.47
CA PRO A 345 8.35 25.31 2.23
C PRO A 345 7.84 24.87 3.60
N ASP A 346 6.97 25.66 4.21
CA ASP A 346 6.31 25.30 5.45
C ASP A 346 5.14 24.33 5.16
N LEU A 347 5.39 23.07 5.47
CA LEU A 347 4.44 21.99 5.20
C LEU A 347 3.22 22.00 6.14
N SER A 348 3.29 22.73 7.27
CA SER A 348 2.19 22.79 8.24
C SER A 348 1.00 23.59 7.71
N ILE A 349 1.25 24.63 6.92
CA ILE A 349 0.23 25.54 6.41
C ILE A 349 -0.88 24.80 5.65
N SER A 350 -0.51 23.88 4.75
CA SER A 350 -1.50 23.11 4.01
C SER A 350 -2.24 22.09 4.88
N LEU A 351 -1.60 21.56 5.93
CA LEU A 351 -2.24 20.63 6.88
C LEU A 351 -3.21 21.34 7.82
N GLU A 352 -3.00 22.62 8.07
CA GLU A 352 -3.95 23.47 8.83
C GLU A 352 -5.15 23.89 7.98
N LEU A 353 -4.95 24.04 6.66
CA LEU A 353 -6.01 24.48 5.73
C LEU A 353 -6.89 23.31 5.25
N VAL A 354 -6.32 22.12 5.15
CA VAL A 354 -7.02 20.92 4.65
C VAL A 354 -6.77 19.75 5.58
N GLU A 355 -7.82 19.31 6.25
CA GLU A 355 -7.79 18.21 7.20
C GLU A 355 -8.66 17.05 6.74
N LYS A 356 -8.39 15.86 7.25
CA LYS A 356 -9.15 14.65 6.93
C LYS A 356 -9.39 13.81 8.18
N PRO A 357 -10.65 13.44 8.48
CA PRO A 357 -10.93 12.46 9.53
C PRO A 357 -10.30 11.10 9.18
N THR A 358 -9.49 10.58 10.09
CA THR A 358 -8.79 9.29 9.95
C THR A 358 -9.02 8.41 11.17
N PRO A 359 -10.26 7.92 11.42
CA PRO A 359 -10.60 7.18 12.62
C PRO A 359 -10.14 5.71 12.58
N ASP A 360 -9.34 5.30 11.61
CA ASP A 360 -8.86 3.92 11.52
C ASP A 360 -7.76 3.65 12.56
N TYR A 361 -7.80 2.46 13.17
CA TYR A 361 -6.86 2.00 14.20
C TYR A 361 -6.90 2.80 15.51
N LEU A 362 -7.97 3.52 15.79
CA LEU A 362 -8.16 4.20 17.06
C LEU A 362 -8.60 3.22 18.17
N PRO A 363 -8.26 3.51 19.44
CA PRO A 363 -8.78 2.73 20.55
C PRO A 363 -10.27 2.99 20.74
N ILE A 364 -11.00 1.96 21.18
CA ILE A 364 -12.43 2.05 21.52
C ILE A 364 -12.55 1.99 23.03
N TYR A 365 -13.34 2.89 23.61
CA TYR A 365 -13.63 2.94 25.03
C TYR A 365 -15.14 2.79 25.35
N SER A 366 -16.01 2.87 24.34
CA SER A 366 -17.42 2.50 24.41
C SER A 366 -17.97 2.11 23.04
N LEU A 367 -18.90 1.14 23.03
CA LEU A 367 -19.59 0.67 21.81
C LEU A 367 -20.85 1.53 21.58
N GLU A 368 -20.69 2.78 21.21
CA GLU A 368 -21.81 3.60 20.73
C GLU A 368 -21.89 3.50 19.20
N GLU A 369 -23.10 3.31 18.66
CA GLU A 369 -23.37 3.22 17.22
C GLU A 369 -23.27 4.58 16.51
N GLU A 370 -22.29 5.40 16.87
CA GLU A 370 -22.10 6.72 16.29
C GLU A 370 -21.18 6.67 15.06
N ASN A 371 -21.42 7.60 14.14
CA ASN A 371 -20.55 7.74 12.96
C ASN A 371 -19.14 8.20 13.38
N LYS A 372 -18.18 7.27 13.40
CA LYS A 372 -16.81 7.50 13.83
C LYS A 372 -16.09 8.63 13.08
N TYR A 373 -16.42 8.88 11.82
CA TYR A 373 -15.83 9.97 11.03
C TYR A 373 -16.35 11.32 11.52
N LYS A 374 -17.64 11.40 11.83
CA LYS A 374 -18.26 12.58 12.39
C LYS A 374 -17.74 12.87 13.81
N LEU A 375 -17.66 11.85 14.64
CA LEU A 375 -17.06 11.97 15.98
C LEU A 375 -15.61 12.44 15.95
N TYR A 376 -14.80 11.88 15.03
CA TYR A 376 -13.43 12.33 14.87
C TYR A 376 -13.36 13.80 14.45
N GLN A 377 -14.21 14.21 13.53
CA GLN A 377 -14.32 15.62 13.14
C GLN A 377 -14.64 16.50 14.35
N GLU A 378 -15.70 16.19 15.06
CA GLU A 378 -16.21 17.01 16.18
C GLU A 378 -15.24 17.05 17.37
N LEU A 379 -14.64 15.92 17.73
CA LEU A 379 -13.81 15.78 18.94
C LEU A 379 -12.33 16.10 18.71
N VAL A 380 -11.84 15.98 17.49
CA VAL A 380 -10.41 16.19 17.17
C VAL A 380 -10.22 17.40 16.30
N ILE A 381 -10.85 17.46 15.10
CA ILE A 381 -10.56 18.50 14.12
C ILE A 381 -11.17 19.85 14.54
N ASP A 382 -12.48 19.90 14.80
CA ASP A 382 -13.17 21.15 15.11
C ASP A 382 -12.70 21.76 16.43
N ARG A 383 -12.26 20.94 17.38
CA ARG A 383 -11.70 21.39 18.66
C ARG A 383 -10.26 21.89 18.56
N ASN A 384 -9.52 21.49 17.54
CA ASN A 384 -8.09 21.77 17.42
C ASN A 384 -7.77 23.26 17.45
N ILE A 385 -8.64 24.08 16.92
CA ILE A 385 -8.49 25.55 16.82
C ILE A 385 -8.32 26.24 18.19
N GLN A 386 -8.74 25.61 19.28
CA GLN A 386 -8.67 26.17 20.65
C GLN A 386 -7.31 25.88 21.31
N PHE A 387 -6.47 25.07 20.71
CA PHE A 387 -5.23 24.56 21.29
C PHE A 387 -4.03 24.90 20.39
N SER A 388 -2.97 25.41 21.01
CA SER A 388 -1.67 25.53 20.36
C SER A 388 -0.86 24.27 20.62
N LYS A 389 -0.26 23.68 19.60
CA LYS A 389 0.49 22.43 19.68
C LYS A 389 1.92 22.65 19.17
N GLU A 390 2.90 22.17 19.91
CA GLU A 390 4.30 22.13 19.48
C GLU A 390 4.93 20.80 19.85
N VAL A 391 5.97 20.39 19.14
CA VAL A 391 6.77 19.22 19.46
C VAL A 391 8.12 19.65 20.01
N ARG A 392 8.44 19.24 21.23
CA ARG A 392 9.73 19.52 21.87
C ARG A 392 10.21 18.27 22.60
N ASP A 393 11.48 17.91 22.43
CA ASP A 393 12.11 16.78 23.13
C ASP A 393 11.32 15.46 23.00
N LYS A 394 10.83 15.14 21.80
CA LYS A 394 10.00 13.95 21.49
C LYS A 394 8.63 13.93 22.19
N LYS A 395 8.19 15.03 22.78
CA LYS A 395 6.89 15.19 23.40
C LYS A 395 6.02 16.14 22.59
N LEU A 396 4.73 15.87 22.55
CA LEU A 396 3.74 16.82 22.08
C LEU A 396 3.33 17.70 23.24
N ILE A 397 3.48 19.01 23.11
CA ILE A 397 3.11 20.00 24.11
C ILE A 397 1.89 20.75 23.62
N VAL A 398 0.82 20.74 24.41
CA VAL A 398 -0.45 21.37 24.09
C VAL A 398 -0.68 22.52 25.07
N HIS A 399 -0.91 23.72 24.55
CA HIS A 399 -1.18 24.91 25.33
C HIS A 399 -2.61 25.41 25.08
N TRP A 400 -3.27 25.84 26.15
CA TRP A 400 -4.54 26.55 26.07
C TRP A 400 -4.74 27.48 27.27
N ARG A 401 -5.72 28.37 27.15
CA ARG A 401 -6.13 29.25 28.24
C ARG A 401 -7.48 28.82 28.79
N GLY A 402 -7.49 28.23 29.99
CA GLY A 402 -8.68 27.83 30.69
C GLY A 402 -9.52 29.06 31.14
N GLN A 403 -10.77 29.05 30.81
CA GLN A 403 -11.75 30.09 31.22
C GLN A 403 -12.31 29.80 32.63
N THR A 404 -12.45 28.51 32.93
CA THR A 404 -13.01 27.96 34.18
C THR A 404 -12.09 26.86 34.72
N ASN A 405 -12.45 26.32 35.89
CA ASN A 405 -11.82 25.12 36.44
C ASN A 405 -12.56 23.82 36.04
N GLU A 406 -13.59 23.92 35.19
CA GLU A 406 -14.31 22.73 34.71
C GLU A 406 -13.40 21.89 33.78
N PRO A 407 -13.58 20.57 33.77
CA PRO A 407 -12.82 19.70 32.87
C PRO A 407 -13.02 20.10 31.40
N ILE A 408 -11.98 19.94 30.61
CA ILE A 408 -11.97 20.30 29.18
C ILE A 408 -11.61 19.08 28.31
N GLY A 409 -12.30 18.93 27.19
CA GLY A 409 -11.96 17.94 26.17
C GLY A 409 -10.79 18.41 25.29
N ILE A 410 -9.69 17.69 25.32
CA ILE A 410 -8.50 17.96 24.51
C ILE A 410 -8.53 17.08 23.24
N PRO A 411 -8.22 17.61 22.04
CA PRO A 411 -8.21 16.86 20.78
C PRO A 411 -6.95 15.98 20.65
N ILE A 412 -6.75 15.09 21.62
CA ILE A 412 -5.65 14.11 21.70
C ILE A 412 -6.25 12.76 22.02
N ILE A 413 -5.84 11.74 21.27
CA ILE A 413 -6.26 10.36 21.48
C ILE A 413 -5.27 9.65 22.39
N LYS A 414 -5.76 9.06 23.46
CA LYS A 414 -4.98 8.32 24.42
C LYS A 414 -5.02 6.82 24.12
N TYR A 415 -3.86 6.22 23.94
CA TYR A 415 -3.64 4.77 23.94
C TYR A 415 -3.17 4.32 25.34
N ALA A 416 -3.15 3.01 25.60
CA ALA A 416 -2.74 2.47 26.89
C ALA A 416 -1.36 2.97 27.36
N GLY A 417 -0.37 3.02 26.46
CA GLY A 417 0.99 3.52 26.75
C GLY A 417 1.15 5.04 26.69
N THR A 418 0.07 5.82 26.49
CA THR A 418 0.16 7.29 26.44
C THR A 418 0.23 7.86 27.86
N GLN A 419 1.28 8.62 28.16
CA GLN A 419 1.50 9.35 29.40
C GLN A 419 1.14 10.84 29.21
N LEU A 420 0.54 11.43 30.25
CA LEU A 420 0.05 12.78 30.26
C LEU A 420 0.63 13.52 31.50
N VAL A 421 1.29 14.68 31.26
CA VAL A 421 1.79 15.54 32.34
C VAL A 421 1.09 16.89 32.22
N LEU A 422 0.20 17.20 33.16
CA LEU A 422 -0.56 18.45 33.18
C LEU A 422 0.08 19.43 34.14
N ASN A 423 0.45 20.63 33.64
CA ASN A 423 1.07 21.70 34.45
C ASN A 423 2.24 21.22 35.30
N GLY A 424 3.07 20.31 34.77
CA GLY A 424 4.25 19.75 35.41
C GLY A 424 3.98 18.56 36.35
N SER A 425 2.71 18.09 36.49
CA SER A 425 2.35 16.95 37.31
C SER A 425 1.82 15.80 36.48
N LEU A 426 2.29 14.56 36.76
CA LEU A 426 1.78 13.37 36.07
C LEU A 426 0.28 13.22 36.36
N LEU A 427 -0.50 13.06 35.31
CA LEU A 427 -1.95 12.94 35.44
C LEU A 427 -2.32 11.45 35.59
N GLU A 428 -2.90 11.13 36.76
CA GLU A 428 -3.36 9.77 37.04
C GLU A 428 -4.61 9.43 36.22
N ASN A 429 -4.75 8.17 35.81
CA ASN A 429 -5.86 7.69 35.00
C ASN A 429 -7.25 7.97 35.61
N GLN A 430 -7.38 8.01 36.92
CA GLN A 430 -8.65 8.33 37.61
C GLN A 430 -9.16 9.74 37.32
N HIS A 431 -8.30 10.67 36.91
CA HIS A 431 -8.64 12.05 36.57
C HIS A 431 -8.88 12.25 35.07
N ILE A 432 -8.77 11.18 34.28
CA ILE A 432 -8.93 11.22 32.83
C ILE A 432 -10.27 10.56 32.48
N ARG A 433 -11.16 11.28 31.86
CA ARG A 433 -12.33 10.70 31.19
C ARG A 433 -12.05 10.57 29.71
N LEU A 434 -12.40 9.43 29.13
CA LEU A 434 -12.18 9.16 27.72
C LEU A 434 -13.51 9.18 26.97
N SER A 435 -13.51 9.75 25.77
CA SER A 435 -14.64 9.59 24.84
C SER A 435 -14.63 8.18 24.24
N SER A 436 -15.67 7.83 23.47
CA SER A 436 -15.74 6.56 22.73
C SER A 436 -14.54 6.34 21.81
N LEU A 437 -13.95 7.38 21.23
CA LEU A 437 -12.75 7.33 20.37
C LEU A 437 -11.43 7.57 21.14
N GLY A 438 -11.46 7.63 22.46
CA GLY A 438 -10.26 7.84 23.29
C GLY A 438 -9.74 9.28 23.34
N THR A 439 -10.52 10.29 22.95
CA THR A 439 -10.13 11.68 23.23
C THR A 439 -10.24 11.93 24.74
N ILE A 440 -9.28 12.69 25.26
CA ILE A 440 -9.17 12.92 26.70
C ILE A 440 -10.03 14.11 27.16
N ASN A 441 -10.67 13.94 28.32
CA ASN A 441 -11.31 15.03 29.06
C ASN A 441 -10.64 15.08 30.43
N ILE A 442 -9.96 16.19 30.73
CA ILE A 442 -9.07 16.35 31.87
C ILE A 442 -9.38 17.63 32.66
N PRO A 443 -9.04 17.71 33.96
CA PRO A 443 -9.14 18.94 34.73
C PRO A 443 -8.26 20.04 34.11
N GLN A 444 -8.67 21.28 34.29
CA GLN A 444 -7.90 22.46 33.94
C GLN A 444 -7.92 23.49 35.09
N THR A 445 -7.01 24.43 35.03
CA THR A 445 -7.03 25.62 35.90
C THR A 445 -7.41 26.85 35.08
N LYS A 446 -8.05 27.85 35.74
CA LYS A 446 -8.26 29.15 35.11
C LYS A 446 -6.90 29.82 34.82
N GLY A 447 -6.71 30.25 33.56
CA GLY A 447 -5.42 30.80 33.10
C GLY A 447 -4.69 29.83 32.16
N GLN A 448 -3.36 29.93 32.11
CA GLN A 448 -2.53 29.11 31.22
C GLN A 448 -2.46 27.67 31.71
N ASN A 449 -2.66 26.76 30.79
CA ASN A 449 -2.48 25.32 31.02
C ASN A 449 -1.52 24.76 29.96
N THR A 450 -0.72 23.79 30.36
CA THR A 450 0.22 23.07 29.51
C THR A 450 0.08 21.57 29.74
N LEU A 451 -0.16 20.82 28.69
CA LEU A 451 -0.21 19.36 28.69
C LEU A 451 0.95 18.82 27.87
N GLU A 452 1.83 18.03 28.50
CA GLU A 452 2.84 17.24 27.79
C GLU A 452 2.28 15.85 27.55
N VAL A 453 2.37 15.40 26.31
CA VAL A 453 1.90 14.08 25.86
C VAL A 453 3.08 13.32 25.27
N PHE A 454 3.34 12.15 25.77
CA PHE A 454 4.38 11.27 25.23
C PHE A 454 3.96 9.81 25.34
N TYR A 455 4.59 8.98 24.53
CA TYR A 455 4.36 7.54 24.56
C TYR A 455 5.52 6.87 25.27
N GLU A 456 5.23 6.03 26.25
CA GLU A 456 6.22 5.22 26.90
C GLU A 456 6.62 4.06 26.00
N GLU A 457 7.90 4.04 25.61
CA GLU A 457 8.40 3.01 24.71
C GLU A 457 8.28 1.63 25.39
N PRO A 458 7.65 0.65 24.70
CA PRO A 458 7.47 -0.67 25.28
C PRO A 458 8.83 -1.37 25.49
N PRO A 459 8.94 -2.21 26.52
CA PRO A 459 10.14 -3.00 26.76
C PRO A 459 10.58 -3.76 25.50
N HIS A 460 11.88 -3.81 25.25
CA HIS A 460 12.49 -4.50 24.10
C HIS A 460 12.24 -3.86 22.71
N PHE A 461 11.60 -2.68 22.62
CA PHE A 461 11.38 -2.01 21.33
C PHE A 461 12.68 -1.80 20.56
N GLU A 462 13.68 -1.20 21.21
CA GLU A 462 15.00 -0.94 20.60
C GLU A 462 15.66 -2.24 20.12
N PHE A 463 15.63 -3.29 20.96
CA PHE A 463 16.21 -4.59 20.60
C PHE A 463 15.57 -5.16 19.34
N VAL A 464 14.24 -5.20 19.25
CA VAL A 464 13.52 -5.74 18.10
C VAL A 464 13.78 -4.91 16.85
N PHE A 465 13.86 -3.59 17.01
CA PHE A 465 14.14 -2.68 15.92
C PHE A 465 15.55 -2.89 15.35
N PHE A 466 16.57 -2.92 16.21
CA PHE A 466 17.96 -3.22 15.80
C PHE A 466 18.10 -4.62 15.22
N PHE A 467 17.46 -5.62 15.81
CA PHE A 467 17.46 -6.98 15.28
C PHE A 467 16.90 -7.02 13.85
N THR A 468 15.81 -6.32 13.58
CA THR A 468 15.23 -6.23 12.23
C THR A 468 16.20 -5.56 11.25
N ILE A 469 16.80 -4.42 11.63
CA ILE A 469 17.79 -3.71 10.79
C ILE A 469 18.98 -4.62 10.48
N MET A 470 19.55 -5.26 11.49
CA MET A 470 20.69 -6.16 11.31
C MET A 470 20.35 -7.34 10.39
N SER A 471 19.14 -7.88 10.53
CA SER A 471 18.64 -8.95 9.66
C SER A 471 18.57 -8.50 8.20
N TRP A 472 18.10 -7.27 7.93
CA TRP A 472 18.09 -6.68 6.59
C TRP A 472 19.50 -6.43 6.05
N ILE A 473 20.42 -5.89 6.86
CA ILE A 473 21.83 -5.69 6.47
C ILE A 473 22.46 -7.03 6.06
N LEU A 474 22.29 -8.06 6.85
CA LEU A 474 22.82 -9.40 6.55
C LEU A 474 22.20 -9.99 5.27
N ALA A 475 20.90 -9.80 5.05
CA ALA A 475 20.22 -10.24 3.83
C ALA A 475 20.75 -9.52 2.59
N LEU A 476 21.01 -8.21 2.67
CA LEU A 476 21.55 -7.39 1.59
C LEU A 476 23.02 -7.75 1.29
N LEU A 477 23.86 -7.89 2.31
CA LEU A 477 25.26 -8.30 2.15
C LEU A 477 25.38 -9.67 1.49
N ARG A 478 24.56 -10.63 1.93
CA ARG A 478 24.52 -11.96 1.30
C ARG A 478 24.07 -11.90 -0.15
N SER A 479 23.02 -11.11 -0.45
CA SER A 479 22.54 -10.95 -1.82
C SER A 479 23.59 -10.33 -2.74
N SER A 480 24.30 -9.31 -2.26
CA SER A 480 25.40 -8.66 -2.98
C SER A 480 26.58 -9.61 -3.19
N TRP A 481 26.94 -10.38 -2.18
CA TRP A 481 28.00 -11.39 -2.30
C TRP A 481 27.67 -12.48 -3.34
N LEU A 482 26.42 -12.95 -3.39
CA LEU A 482 26.00 -13.92 -4.39
C LEU A 482 26.04 -13.35 -5.81
N LEU A 483 25.68 -12.08 -5.99
CA LEU A 483 25.78 -11.39 -7.28
C LEU A 483 27.22 -11.21 -7.71
N TRP A 484 28.11 -10.84 -6.79
CA TRP A 484 29.55 -10.71 -7.06
C TRP A 484 30.19 -12.06 -7.48
N LYS A 485 29.88 -13.12 -6.70
CA LYS A 485 30.37 -14.49 -7.02
C LYS A 485 29.83 -15.01 -8.36
N ALA A 486 28.63 -14.60 -8.78
CA ALA A 486 28.10 -14.96 -10.08
C ALA A 486 28.83 -14.23 -11.23
N LYS A 487 29.23 -12.96 -11.02
CA LYS A 487 30.00 -12.19 -12.01
C LYS A 487 31.46 -12.64 -12.12
N SER A 488 32.09 -13.10 -11.05
CA SER A 488 33.50 -13.55 -11.04
C SER A 488 33.72 -14.92 -11.70
N LYS A 489 32.65 -15.58 -12.13
CA LYS A 489 32.70 -16.85 -12.87
C LYS A 489 32.64 -16.70 -14.40
N TYR A 490 32.48 -15.47 -14.87
CA TYR A 490 32.50 -15.06 -16.28
C TYR A 490 33.66 -14.07 -16.54
#